data_a4332df1c3837c7fe36279b28b6d41a6
#
_entry.id   a4332df1c3837c7fe36279b28b6d41a6
#
_cell.length_a   1.000
_cell.length_b   1.000
_cell.length_c   1.000
_cell.angle_alpha   90.00
_cell.angle_beta   90.00
_cell.angle_gamma   90.00
#
_symmetry.space_group_name_H-M   'P 1'
#
loop_
_entity.id
_entity.type
_entity.pdbx_description
1 polymer ?
#
loop_
_entity_poly.entity_id
_entity_poly.type
_entity_poly.pdbx_seq_one_letter_code
_entity_poly.pdbx_strand_id
1 'polypeptide(L)'
;MGSIYSQLFVKLSLPDSSTIKNKTILVTGSNTGLGLEAARHALNLGAGIVILAVRSVLKSEEAKTDITRADPDLMERVLVWPLDLESFASVRAFISRAREYVSNGGRLDGVILNAGIASLAWRVTEDGWERSLQVNVLSTALLALGLLPLLLQASSKDPDSNLSKPHLTILASDIHKTAMFNERHAENILSVLNDKDQWGKSQQAGGATERYAVTKLLDIYITQEIAKLVPLSEDGEPRVVVNCVAPGFCKSNLLSREEGVPVVVKMLQWAVGRSVVEGSKTLIYAVGMGSESHGCWVEDQVVRE
;
A
#
# COMPACT_ATOMS: atom_id res chain seq x y z
N MET A 1 11.52 -2.67 14.83
CA MET A 1 10.25 -2.75 15.59
C MET A 1 9.94 -1.36 16.09
N GLY A 2 8.84 -0.74 15.65
CA GLY A 2 8.32 0.44 16.31
C GLY A 2 8.33 0.16 17.82
N SER A 3 8.66 1.14 18.62
CA SER A 3 8.76 0.97 20.07
C SER A 3 7.46 0.28 20.56
N ILE A 4 7.55 -0.74 21.40
CA ILE A 4 6.37 -1.35 22.06
C ILE A 4 5.50 -0.27 22.70
N TYR A 5 6.13 0.80 23.18
CA TYR A 5 5.46 2.00 23.66
C TYR A 5 4.55 2.61 22.56
N SER A 6 5.07 2.82 21.35
CA SER A 6 4.29 3.35 20.23
C SER A 6 3.06 2.48 19.92
N GLN A 7 3.23 1.16 19.89
CA GLN A 7 2.14 0.20 19.62
C GLN A 7 1.00 0.30 20.64
N LEU A 8 1.31 0.57 21.90
CA LEU A 8 0.35 0.52 23.00
C LEU A 8 -0.25 1.90 23.34
N PHE A 9 0.50 2.97 23.15
CA PHE A 9 0.15 4.29 23.69
C PHE A 9 -0.07 5.38 22.63
N VAL A 10 0.42 5.22 21.39
CA VAL A 10 0.14 6.19 20.34
C VAL A 10 -1.25 5.94 19.79
N LYS A 11 -2.15 6.92 19.96
CA LYS A 11 -3.49 6.93 19.34
C LYS A 11 -3.36 7.46 17.92
N LEU A 12 -3.86 6.68 16.97
CA LEU A 12 -3.93 7.07 15.57
C LEU A 12 -5.25 7.81 15.32
N SER A 13 -5.19 8.90 14.55
CA SER A 13 -6.34 9.68 14.14
C SER A 13 -6.73 9.41 12.69
N LEU A 14 -7.98 9.70 12.34
CA LEU A 14 -8.38 9.85 10.95
C LEU A 14 -8.00 11.26 10.48
N PRO A 15 -7.75 11.47 9.19
CA PRO A 15 -7.55 12.81 8.66
C PRO A 15 -8.85 13.62 8.73
N ASP A 16 -8.77 14.93 8.52
CA ASP A 16 -9.96 15.75 8.36
C ASP A 16 -10.79 15.25 7.17
N SER A 17 -12.12 15.16 7.35
CA SER A 17 -13.00 14.64 6.31
C SER A 17 -12.94 15.46 5.01
N SER A 18 -12.62 16.74 5.06
CA SER A 18 -12.45 17.60 3.88
C SER A 18 -11.36 17.08 2.93
N THR A 19 -10.36 16.37 3.45
CA THR A 19 -9.27 15.81 2.64
C THR A 19 -9.69 14.59 1.82
N ILE A 20 -10.79 13.94 2.14
CA ILE A 20 -11.30 12.69 1.54
C ILE A 20 -12.66 12.88 0.87
N LYS A 21 -13.46 13.82 1.35
CA LYS A 21 -14.83 14.05 0.87
C LYS A 21 -14.88 14.28 -0.64
N ASN A 22 -15.82 13.58 -1.31
CA ASN A 22 -16.07 13.63 -2.77
C ASN A 22 -14.91 13.14 -3.64
N LYS A 23 -13.84 12.56 -3.05
CA LYS A 23 -12.68 12.01 -3.79
C LYS A 23 -12.88 10.58 -4.23
N THR A 24 -12.15 10.16 -5.24
CA THR A 24 -12.00 8.76 -5.64
C THR A 24 -10.75 8.18 -5.01
N ILE A 25 -10.93 7.19 -4.13
CA ILE A 25 -9.86 6.50 -3.40
C ILE A 25 -9.76 5.06 -3.88
N LEU A 26 -8.59 4.68 -4.39
CA LEU A 26 -8.28 3.32 -4.81
C LEU A 26 -7.45 2.62 -3.73
N VAL A 27 -7.85 1.40 -3.32
CA VAL A 27 -7.12 0.61 -2.33
C VAL A 27 -6.84 -0.79 -2.87
N THR A 28 -5.57 -1.19 -2.95
CA THR A 28 -5.21 -2.56 -3.35
C THR A 28 -5.23 -3.51 -2.17
N GLY A 29 -5.63 -4.79 -2.40
CA GLY A 29 -5.75 -5.78 -1.33
C GLY A 29 -6.85 -5.46 -0.31
N SER A 30 -7.92 -4.85 -0.77
CA SER A 30 -8.98 -4.27 0.07
C SER A 30 -10.16 -5.20 0.36
N ASN A 31 -10.00 -6.51 0.14
CA ASN A 31 -11.04 -7.49 0.49
C ASN A 31 -10.94 -7.98 1.94
N THR A 32 -9.87 -7.68 2.67
CA THR A 32 -9.67 -8.07 4.08
C THR A 32 -8.66 -7.14 4.77
N GLY A 33 -8.64 -7.16 6.11
CA GLY A 33 -7.57 -6.56 6.91
C GLY A 33 -7.45 -5.05 6.77
N LEU A 34 -6.21 -4.55 6.73
CA LEU A 34 -5.93 -3.10 6.70
C LEU A 34 -6.56 -2.41 5.50
N GLY A 35 -6.47 -3.02 4.30
CA GLY A 35 -7.03 -2.44 3.08
C GLY A 35 -8.55 -2.32 3.12
N LEU A 36 -9.24 -3.32 3.69
CA LEU A 36 -10.70 -3.27 3.86
C LEU A 36 -11.12 -2.15 4.81
N GLU A 37 -10.44 -2.04 5.94
CA GLU A 37 -10.74 -0.99 6.92
C GLU A 37 -10.35 0.41 6.42
N ALA A 38 -9.27 0.54 5.65
CA ALA A 38 -8.92 1.81 4.98
C ALA A 38 -10.02 2.23 3.98
N ALA A 39 -10.57 1.28 3.20
CA ALA A 39 -11.69 1.53 2.30
C ALA A 39 -12.95 1.95 3.08
N ARG A 40 -13.25 1.29 4.21
CA ARG A 40 -14.35 1.66 5.10
C ARG A 40 -14.18 3.07 5.68
N HIS A 41 -12.97 3.40 6.14
CA HIS A 41 -12.66 4.76 6.62
C HIS A 41 -12.85 5.81 5.52
N ALA A 42 -12.41 5.53 4.29
CA ALA A 42 -12.60 6.44 3.17
C ALA A 42 -14.09 6.73 2.91
N LEU A 43 -14.94 5.69 2.89
CA LEU A 43 -16.38 5.85 2.74
C LEU A 43 -16.99 6.67 3.88
N ASN A 44 -16.64 6.37 5.13
CA ASN A 44 -17.15 7.07 6.31
C ASN A 44 -16.71 8.54 6.36
N LEU A 45 -15.56 8.88 5.75
CA LEU A 45 -15.08 10.26 5.58
C LEU A 45 -15.73 10.96 4.37
N GLY A 46 -16.66 10.30 3.67
CA GLY A 46 -17.42 10.88 2.58
C GLY A 46 -16.75 10.81 1.21
N ALA A 47 -15.86 9.83 0.97
CA ALA A 47 -15.34 9.57 -0.37
C ALA A 47 -16.48 9.45 -1.38
N GLY A 48 -16.33 10.07 -2.54
CA GLY A 48 -17.31 9.98 -3.63
C GLY A 48 -17.33 8.58 -4.25
N ILE A 49 -16.15 8.01 -4.50
CA ILE A 49 -15.96 6.65 -5.01
C ILE A 49 -14.83 5.96 -4.23
N VAL A 50 -15.01 4.69 -3.90
CA VAL A 50 -13.95 3.81 -3.39
C VAL A 50 -13.79 2.63 -4.34
N ILE A 51 -12.56 2.43 -4.85
CA ILE A 51 -12.22 1.33 -5.75
C ILE A 51 -11.50 0.24 -4.95
N LEU A 52 -12.14 -0.91 -4.81
CA LEU A 52 -11.55 -2.11 -4.22
C LEU A 52 -10.79 -2.88 -5.29
N ALA A 53 -9.45 -2.80 -5.27
CA ALA A 53 -8.60 -3.52 -6.21
C ALA A 53 -8.13 -4.84 -5.60
N VAL A 54 -8.59 -5.99 -6.13
CA VAL A 54 -8.56 -7.27 -5.44
C VAL A 54 -8.38 -8.46 -6.38
N ARG A 55 -7.74 -9.53 -5.89
CA ARG A 55 -7.53 -10.74 -6.69
C ARG A 55 -8.83 -11.55 -6.90
N SER A 56 -9.66 -11.66 -5.89
CA SER A 56 -10.90 -12.44 -5.95
C SER A 56 -12.12 -11.52 -5.94
N VAL A 57 -12.77 -11.38 -7.09
CA VAL A 57 -13.99 -10.56 -7.25
C VAL A 57 -15.11 -11.06 -6.33
N LEU A 58 -15.33 -12.38 -6.21
CA LEU A 58 -16.37 -12.94 -5.34
C LEU A 58 -16.22 -12.50 -3.87
N LYS A 59 -15.00 -12.66 -3.29
CA LYS A 59 -14.72 -12.21 -1.91
C LYS A 59 -14.83 -10.70 -1.75
N SER A 60 -14.79 -9.97 -2.82
CA SER A 60 -14.83 -8.51 -2.79
C SER A 60 -16.22 -7.96 -2.89
N GLU A 61 -17.15 -8.68 -3.48
CA GLU A 61 -18.58 -8.36 -3.37
C GLU A 61 -19.06 -8.57 -1.92
N GLU A 62 -18.57 -9.61 -1.24
CA GLU A 62 -18.78 -9.79 0.22
C GLU A 62 -18.20 -8.61 1.01
N ALA A 63 -16.95 -8.20 0.67
CA ALA A 63 -16.28 -7.05 1.29
C ALA A 63 -17.04 -5.74 1.03
N LYS A 64 -17.52 -5.52 -0.19
CA LYS A 64 -18.36 -4.38 -0.55
C LYS A 64 -19.63 -4.34 0.33
N THR A 65 -20.33 -5.45 0.42
CA THR A 65 -21.52 -5.59 1.29
C THR A 65 -21.18 -5.31 2.76
N ASP A 66 -20.03 -5.78 3.23
CA ASP A 66 -19.60 -5.58 4.61
C ASP A 66 -19.30 -4.10 4.93
N ILE A 67 -18.58 -3.38 4.07
CA ILE A 67 -18.25 -1.97 4.32
C ILE A 67 -19.42 -1.02 4.15
N THR A 68 -20.46 -1.41 3.41
CA THR A 68 -21.69 -0.62 3.20
C THR A 68 -22.85 -1.06 4.07
N ARG A 69 -22.64 -2.05 4.97
CA ARG A 69 -23.72 -2.63 5.81
C ARG A 69 -24.46 -1.59 6.65
N ALA A 70 -23.76 -0.58 7.16
CA ALA A 70 -24.36 0.47 7.99
C ALA A 70 -25.19 1.49 7.18
N ASP A 71 -24.86 1.66 5.90
CA ASP A 71 -25.53 2.56 4.97
C ASP A 71 -25.51 1.94 3.56
N PRO A 72 -26.56 1.21 3.18
CA PRO A 72 -26.68 0.56 1.86
C PRO A 72 -26.65 1.53 0.66
N ASP A 73 -27.00 2.80 0.85
CA ASP A 73 -26.98 3.80 -0.21
C ASP A 73 -25.54 4.09 -0.70
N LEU A 74 -24.54 3.73 0.11
CA LEU A 74 -23.13 3.81 -0.29
C LEU A 74 -22.69 2.70 -1.25
N MET A 75 -23.53 1.69 -1.53
CA MET A 75 -23.19 0.58 -2.42
C MET A 75 -22.72 1.05 -3.81
N GLU A 76 -23.38 2.07 -4.36
CA GLU A 76 -23.05 2.60 -5.70
C GLU A 76 -21.71 3.36 -5.72
N ARG A 77 -21.21 3.78 -4.56
CA ARG A 77 -19.90 4.44 -4.41
C ARG A 77 -18.75 3.45 -4.33
N VAL A 78 -19.01 2.15 -4.30
CA VAL A 78 -17.97 1.11 -4.19
C VAL A 78 -17.86 0.34 -5.49
N LEU A 79 -16.71 0.45 -6.15
CA LEU A 79 -16.37 -0.30 -7.36
C LEU A 79 -15.42 -1.44 -7.01
N VAL A 80 -15.61 -2.61 -7.60
CA VAL A 80 -14.74 -3.77 -7.42
C VAL A 80 -14.00 -4.05 -8.72
N TRP A 81 -12.66 -3.96 -8.70
CA TRP A 81 -11.83 -4.19 -9.87
C TRP A 81 -10.84 -5.33 -9.63
N PRO A 82 -10.72 -6.29 -10.58
CA PRO A 82 -9.76 -7.39 -10.47
C PRO A 82 -8.32 -6.88 -10.60
N LEU A 83 -7.46 -7.31 -9.67
CA LEU A 83 -6.02 -7.04 -9.67
C LEU A 83 -5.27 -8.22 -9.04
N ASP A 84 -4.43 -8.89 -9.80
CA ASP A 84 -3.47 -9.87 -9.30
C ASP A 84 -2.04 -9.37 -9.51
N LEU A 85 -1.34 -9.11 -8.39
CA LEU A 85 0.05 -8.65 -8.42
C LEU A 85 1.05 -9.78 -8.71
N GLU A 86 0.61 -11.05 -8.73
CA GLU A 86 1.42 -12.18 -9.18
C GLU A 86 1.50 -12.26 -10.72
N SER A 87 0.80 -11.36 -11.46
CA SER A 87 0.76 -11.32 -12.92
C SER A 87 0.94 -9.89 -13.46
N PHE A 88 2.01 -9.64 -14.18
CA PHE A 88 2.21 -8.36 -14.87
C PHE A 88 1.13 -8.08 -15.93
N ALA A 89 0.57 -9.12 -16.54
CA ALA A 89 -0.55 -8.97 -17.47
C ALA A 89 -1.78 -8.40 -16.75
N SER A 90 -2.09 -8.90 -15.54
CA SER A 90 -3.17 -8.38 -14.70
C SER A 90 -2.92 -6.93 -14.28
N VAL A 91 -1.70 -6.59 -13.88
CA VAL A 91 -1.33 -5.21 -13.52
C VAL A 91 -1.51 -4.26 -14.70
N ARG A 92 -1.07 -4.65 -15.90
CA ARG A 92 -1.25 -3.84 -17.13
C ARG A 92 -2.73 -3.67 -17.50
N ALA A 93 -3.52 -4.74 -17.40
CA ALA A 93 -4.96 -4.68 -17.64
C ALA A 93 -5.66 -3.74 -16.63
N PHE A 94 -5.26 -3.77 -15.37
CA PHE A 94 -5.76 -2.87 -14.33
C PHE A 94 -5.44 -1.39 -14.65
N ILE A 95 -4.19 -1.09 -15.03
CA ILE A 95 -3.78 0.26 -15.43
C ILE A 95 -4.60 0.74 -16.63
N SER A 96 -4.85 -0.13 -17.63
CA SER A 96 -5.67 0.20 -18.79
C SER A 96 -7.12 0.51 -18.39
N ARG A 97 -7.71 -0.26 -17.47
CA ARG A 97 -9.04 0.02 -16.90
C ARG A 97 -9.08 1.36 -16.18
N ALA A 98 -8.05 1.68 -15.38
CA ALA A 98 -7.97 2.96 -14.68
C ALA A 98 -7.89 4.14 -15.66
N ARG A 99 -7.15 3.99 -16.77
CA ARG A 99 -7.09 4.99 -17.85
C ARG A 99 -8.44 5.17 -18.52
N GLU A 100 -9.13 4.09 -18.84
CA GLU A 100 -10.47 4.12 -19.43
C GLU A 100 -11.46 4.81 -18.47
N TYR A 101 -11.45 4.48 -17.18
CA TYR A 101 -12.28 5.13 -16.17
C TYR A 101 -12.08 6.65 -16.15
N VAL A 102 -10.82 7.11 -16.16
CA VAL A 102 -10.48 8.54 -16.14
C VAL A 102 -10.84 9.22 -17.48
N SER A 103 -10.66 8.53 -18.62
CA SER A 103 -11.04 9.08 -19.95
C SER A 103 -12.56 9.21 -20.13
N ASN A 104 -13.35 8.40 -19.44
CA ASN A 104 -14.80 8.46 -19.39
C ASN A 104 -15.35 9.44 -18.33
N GLY A 105 -14.52 10.36 -17.85
CA GLY A 105 -14.92 11.41 -16.90
C GLY A 105 -14.71 11.10 -15.43
N GLY A 106 -14.21 9.90 -15.11
CA GLY A 106 -13.78 9.56 -13.76
C GLY A 106 -12.56 10.38 -13.30
N ARG A 107 -12.28 10.31 -12.01
CA ARG A 107 -11.12 10.96 -11.40
C ARG A 107 -10.42 9.97 -10.46
N LEU A 108 -9.12 10.11 -10.27
CA LEU A 108 -8.35 9.35 -9.29
C LEU A 108 -7.60 10.34 -8.40
N ASP A 109 -7.96 10.41 -7.12
CA ASP A 109 -7.44 11.38 -6.18
C ASP A 109 -6.50 10.78 -5.14
N GLY A 110 -6.76 9.55 -4.74
CA GLY A 110 -5.93 8.83 -3.78
C GLY A 110 -5.73 7.39 -4.18
N VAL A 111 -4.49 6.93 -4.13
CA VAL A 111 -4.11 5.53 -4.39
C VAL A 111 -3.37 4.99 -3.19
N ILE A 112 -3.89 3.93 -2.59
CA ILE A 112 -3.25 3.20 -1.49
C ILE A 112 -2.82 1.82 -2.01
N LEU A 113 -1.53 1.65 -2.24
CA LEU A 113 -0.92 0.39 -2.64
C LEU A 113 -0.62 -0.44 -1.38
N ASN A 114 -1.69 -1.05 -0.84
CA ASN A 114 -1.65 -1.81 0.40
C ASN A 114 -1.39 -3.30 0.19
N ALA A 115 -1.71 -3.85 -0.97
CA ALA A 115 -1.53 -5.28 -1.22
C ALA A 115 -0.07 -5.70 -1.09
N GLY A 116 0.17 -6.80 -0.40
CA GLY A 116 1.49 -7.38 -0.20
C GLY A 116 1.40 -8.75 0.45
N ILE A 117 2.50 -9.48 0.43
CA ILE A 117 2.64 -10.81 1.02
C ILE A 117 3.92 -10.90 1.85
N ALA A 118 3.93 -11.81 2.82
CA ALA A 118 5.11 -12.15 3.63
C ALA A 118 5.37 -13.65 3.51
N SER A 119 5.82 -14.11 2.32
CA SER A 119 6.07 -15.54 2.07
C SER A 119 7.32 -16.01 2.81
N LEU A 120 7.17 -17.13 3.53
CA LEU A 120 8.26 -17.82 4.21
C LEU A 120 8.86 -18.96 3.37
N ALA A 121 8.31 -19.20 2.17
CA ALA A 121 8.74 -20.24 1.26
C ALA A 121 9.12 -19.63 -0.10
N TRP A 122 10.16 -20.21 -0.71
CA TRP A 122 10.50 -19.89 -2.10
C TRP A 122 9.39 -20.33 -3.04
N ARG A 123 8.85 -19.41 -3.79
CA ARG A 123 7.88 -19.66 -4.87
C ARG A 123 8.19 -18.72 -6.03
N VAL A 124 7.98 -19.20 -7.25
CA VAL A 124 8.14 -18.42 -8.50
C VAL A 124 6.78 -18.23 -9.13
N THR A 125 6.50 -17.04 -9.61
CA THR A 125 5.27 -16.71 -10.33
C THR A 125 5.35 -17.19 -11.79
N GLU A 126 4.23 -17.08 -12.52
CA GLU A 126 4.20 -17.38 -13.96
C GLU A 126 5.07 -16.42 -14.78
N ASP A 127 5.33 -15.21 -14.30
CA ASP A 127 6.24 -14.24 -14.91
C ASP A 127 7.73 -14.54 -14.63
N GLY A 128 8.06 -15.63 -13.89
CA GLY A 128 9.43 -16.08 -13.62
C GLY A 128 10.14 -15.36 -12.47
N TRP A 129 9.45 -14.61 -11.64
CA TRP A 129 10.01 -13.90 -10.51
C TRP A 129 9.70 -14.56 -9.16
N GLU A 130 10.62 -14.42 -8.19
CA GLU A 130 10.33 -14.77 -6.80
C GLU A 130 9.07 -13.98 -6.34
N ARG A 131 8.15 -14.72 -5.74
CA ARG A 131 6.79 -14.26 -5.49
C ARG A 131 6.71 -12.99 -4.64
N SER A 132 7.49 -12.90 -3.56
CA SER A 132 7.48 -11.70 -2.70
C SER A 132 8.11 -10.51 -3.40
N LEU A 133 9.17 -10.73 -4.18
CA LEU A 133 9.82 -9.71 -5.00
C LEU A 133 8.84 -9.18 -6.06
N GLN A 134 8.13 -10.07 -6.76
CA GLN A 134 7.16 -9.62 -7.76
C GLN A 134 6.02 -8.84 -7.13
N VAL A 135 5.35 -9.41 -6.15
CA VAL A 135 4.13 -8.81 -5.57
C VAL A 135 4.43 -7.49 -4.87
N ASN A 136 5.39 -7.52 -3.93
CA ASN A 136 5.62 -6.35 -3.08
C ASN A 136 6.38 -5.23 -3.81
N VAL A 137 7.28 -5.59 -4.74
CA VAL A 137 8.23 -4.63 -5.34
C VAL A 137 7.90 -4.35 -6.81
N LEU A 138 8.04 -5.36 -7.69
CA LEU A 138 7.99 -5.12 -9.14
C LEU A 138 6.60 -4.73 -9.62
N SER A 139 5.57 -5.47 -9.20
CA SER A 139 4.17 -5.19 -9.58
C SER A 139 3.65 -3.93 -8.89
N THR A 140 4.06 -3.66 -7.65
CA THR A 140 3.73 -2.43 -6.93
C THR A 140 4.34 -1.21 -7.61
N ALA A 141 5.62 -1.27 -8.01
CA ALA A 141 6.28 -0.20 -8.77
C ALA A 141 5.64 0.02 -10.14
N LEU A 142 5.37 -1.07 -10.88
CA LEU A 142 4.70 -1.00 -12.19
C LEU A 142 3.32 -0.35 -12.07
N LEU A 143 2.54 -0.73 -11.06
CA LEU A 143 1.22 -0.15 -10.81
C LEU A 143 1.32 1.33 -10.42
N ALA A 144 2.24 1.67 -9.52
CA ALA A 144 2.49 3.05 -9.09
C ALA A 144 2.84 3.96 -10.27
N LEU A 145 3.80 3.55 -11.10
CA LEU A 145 4.22 4.29 -12.30
C LEU A 145 3.09 4.39 -13.33
N GLY A 146 2.27 3.34 -13.48
CA GLY A 146 1.15 3.32 -14.42
C GLY A 146 -0.03 4.21 -14.00
N LEU A 147 -0.23 4.42 -12.68
CA LEU A 147 -1.30 5.26 -12.13
C LEU A 147 -0.87 6.72 -11.90
N LEU A 148 0.43 7.01 -11.75
CA LEU A 148 0.95 8.36 -11.51
C LEU A 148 0.46 9.39 -12.56
N PRO A 149 0.44 9.11 -13.89
CA PRO A 149 -0.09 10.05 -14.87
C PRO A 149 -1.56 10.42 -14.64
N LEU A 150 -2.37 9.48 -14.10
CA LEU A 150 -3.79 9.71 -13.81
C LEU A 150 -3.98 10.62 -12.60
N LEU A 151 -3.13 10.47 -11.59
CA LEU A 151 -3.07 11.38 -10.44
C LEU A 151 -2.62 12.79 -10.87
N LEU A 152 -1.62 12.89 -11.74
CA LEU A 152 -1.17 14.16 -12.31
C LEU A 152 -2.27 14.85 -13.12
N GLN A 153 -3.10 14.08 -13.85
CA GLN A 153 -4.27 14.62 -14.54
C GLN A 153 -5.33 15.14 -13.57
N ALA A 154 -5.54 14.47 -12.43
CA ALA A 154 -6.46 14.93 -11.39
C ALA A 154 -5.99 16.27 -10.77
N SER A 155 -4.69 16.42 -10.54
CA SER A 155 -4.07 17.67 -10.07
C SER A 155 -4.28 18.84 -11.02
N SER A 156 -4.32 18.61 -12.34
CA SER A 156 -4.47 19.66 -13.34
C SER A 156 -5.90 20.18 -13.47
N LYS A 157 -6.90 19.39 -13.05
CA LYS A 157 -8.32 19.76 -13.16
C LYS A 157 -8.78 20.70 -12.05
N ASP A 158 -7.97 20.89 -11.02
CA ASP A 158 -8.34 21.70 -9.84
C ASP A 158 -7.11 22.43 -9.26
N PRO A 159 -6.45 23.32 -10.06
CA PRO A 159 -5.20 23.96 -9.66
C PRO A 159 -5.37 24.94 -8.49
N ASP A 160 -6.59 25.49 -8.31
CA ASP A 160 -6.89 26.51 -7.28
C ASP A 160 -7.55 25.91 -6.03
N SER A 161 -7.78 24.60 -5.98
CA SER A 161 -8.40 24.03 -4.82
C SER A 161 -7.40 23.96 -3.66
N ASN A 162 -7.71 24.64 -2.56
CA ASN A 162 -7.17 24.36 -1.22
C ASN A 162 -7.51 22.92 -0.74
N LEU A 163 -8.10 22.10 -1.62
CA LEU A 163 -8.38 20.70 -1.41
C LEU A 163 -7.07 19.92 -1.53
N SER A 164 -6.85 18.96 -0.65
CA SER A 164 -5.61 18.18 -0.60
C SER A 164 -5.25 17.61 -1.98
N LYS A 165 -3.97 17.73 -2.34
CA LYS A 165 -3.38 17.22 -3.60
C LYS A 165 -3.70 15.75 -3.80
N PRO A 166 -3.66 15.21 -5.03
CA PRO A 166 -3.72 13.78 -5.25
C PRO A 166 -2.55 13.05 -4.56
N HIS A 167 -2.80 11.83 -4.09
CA HIS A 167 -1.84 11.06 -3.31
C HIS A 167 -1.58 9.67 -3.88
N LEU A 168 -0.32 9.24 -3.81
CA LEU A 168 0.13 7.87 -4.03
C LEU A 168 0.82 7.39 -2.76
N THR A 169 0.18 6.50 -2.02
CA THR A 169 0.70 5.94 -0.76
C THR A 169 1.06 4.48 -0.93
N ILE A 170 2.30 4.11 -0.63
CA ILE A 170 2.79 2.72 -0.68
C ILE A 170 2.87 2.17 0.74
N LEU A 171 2.35 0.95 0.97
CA LEU A 171 2.43 0.31 2.28
C LEU A 171 3.80 -0.32 2.49
N ALA A 172 4.63 0.32 3.29
CA ALA A 172 5.88 -0.21 3.82
C ALA A 172 5.66 -0.97 5.15
N SER A 173 6.69 -1.13 5.95
CA SER A 173 6.62 -1.75 7.29
C SER A 173 7.89 -1.40 8.07
N ASP A 174 7.78 -1.27 9.40
CA ASP A 174 8.92 -1.06 10.31
C ASP A 174 9.96 -2.18 10.24
N ILE A 175 9.58 -3.35 9.73
CA ILE A 175 10.48 -4.49 9.56
C ILE A 175 11.63 -4.17 8.60
N HIS A 176 11.51 -3.18 7.71
CA HIS A 176 12.58 -2.73 6.82
C HIS A 176 13.87 -2.37 7.59
N LYS A 177 13.72 -1.89 8.84
CA LYS A 177 14.85 -1.54 9.73
C LYS A 177 15.71 -2.76 10.11
N THR A 178 15.19 -3.97 9.94
CA THR A 178 15.90 -5.23 10.24
C THR A 178 16.52 -5.87 9.00
N ALA A 179 16.28 -5.32 7.81
CA ALA A 179 16.82 -5.86 6.57
C ALA A 179 18.34 -5.79 6.55
N MET A 180 19.00 -6.92 6.38
CA MET A 180 20.45 -6.99 6.17
C MET A 180 20.80 -6.59 4.73
N PHE A 181 19.94 -6.93 3.79
CA PHE A 181 20.05 -6.63 2.36
C PHE A 181 21.45 -6.88 1.81
N ASN A 182 21.97 -8.08 2.01
CA ASN A 182 23.32 -8.48 1.55
C ASN A 182 23.46 -8.38 0.05
N GLU A 183 22.38 -8.52 -0.71
CA GLU A 183 22.29 -8.43 -2.17
C GLU A 183 22.56 -7.01 -2.71
N ARG A 184 22.56 -5.97 -1.87
CA ARG A 184 22.80 -4.57 -2.27
C ARG A 184 24.13 -4.30 -2.96
N HIS A 185 25.12 -5.18 -2.76
CA HIS A 185 26.46 -5.06 -3.36
C HIS A 185 26.58 -5.78 -4.71
N ALA A 186 25.53 -6.46 -5.17
CA ALA A 186 25.56 -7.17 -6.44
C ALA A 186 25.46 -6.18 -7.62
N GLU A 187 26.12 -6.51 -8.72
CA GLU A 187 26.03 -5.75 -9.97
C GLU A 187 24.59 -5.72 -10.50
N ASN A 188 23.85 -6.84 -10.39
CA ASN A 188 22.45 -6.93 -10.73
C ASN A 188 21.65 -7.44 -9.52
N ILE A 189 21.18 -6.50 -8.71
CA ILE A 189 20.45 -6.78 -7.47
C ILE A 189 19.20 -7.63 -7.72
N LEU A 190 18.41 -7.31 -8.75
CA LEU A 190 17.17 -8.03 -9.04
C LEU A 190 17.45 -9.49 -9.46
N SER A 191 18.52 -9.74 -10.21
CA SER A 191 18.91 -11.11 -10.55
C SER A 191 19.28 -11.93 -9.33
N VAL A 192 20.03 -11.35 -8.39
CA VAL A 192 20.41 -12.01 -7.14
C VAL A 192 19.21 -12.22 -6.21
N LEU A 193 18.30 -11.25 -6.13
CA LEU A 193 17.05 -11.40 -5.41
C LEU A 193 16.14 -12.48 -6.01
N ASN A 194 16.25 -12.74 -7.31
CA ASN A 194 15.51 -13.77 -8.04
C ASN A 194 16.25 -15.13 -8.12
N ASP A 195 17.25 -15.34 -7.30
CA ASP A 195 18.00 -16.59 -7.23
C ASP A 195 17.65 -17.38 -5.97
N LYS A 196 17.30 -18.68 -6.13
CA LYS A 196 16.84 -19.54 -5.04
C LYS A 196 17.91 -19.80 -3.99
N ASP A 197 19.16 -19.99 -4.42
CA ASP A 197 20.25 -20.30 -3.50
C ASP A 197 20.63 -19.05 -2.69
N GLN A 198 20.62 -17.87 -3.32
CA GLN A 198 20.84 -16.60 -2.63
C GLN A 198 19.69 -16.28 -1.67
N TRP A 199 18.44 -16.57 -2.08
CA TRP A 199 17.29 -16.47 -1.17
C TRP A 199 17.49 -17.33 0.09
N GLY A 200 17.93 -18.59 -0.07
CA GLY A 200 18.22 -19.49 1.06
C GLY A 200 19.32 -18.94 1.98
N LYS A 201 20.42 -18.43 1.42
CA LYS A 201 21.52 -17.82 2.19
C LYS A 201 21.05 -16.56 2.94
N SER A 202 20.26 -15.72 2.28
CA SER A 202 19.70 -14.51 2.86
C SER A 202 18.81 -14.82 4.07
N GLN A 203 17.93 -15.84 3.96
CA GLN A 203 17.09 -16.30 5.06
C GLN A 203 17.89 -16.92 6.22
N GLN A 204 18.99 -17.59 5.94
CA GLN A 204 19.89 -18.11 6.99
C GLN A 204 20.59 -17.00 7.76
N ALA A 205 20.96 -15.91 7.08
CA ALA A 205 21.67 -14.77 7.68
C ALA A 205 20.72 -13.85 8.47
N GLY A 206 19.61 -13.42 7.85
CA GLY A 206 18.68 -12.41 8.38
C GLY A 206 17.41 -12.99 9.01
N GLY A 207 17.23 -14.33 9.00
CA GLY A 207 16.04 -14.99 9.52
C GLY A 207 14.91 -15.14 8.51
N ALA A 208 13.87 -15.87 8.89
CA ALA A 208 12.76 -16.27 8.01
C ALA A 208 11.97 -15.07 7.40
N THR A 209 12.10 -13.88 7.96
CA THR A 209 11.42 -12.67 7.47
C THR A 209 12.33 -11.74 6.66
N GLU A 210 13.59 -12.12 6.40
CA GLU A 210 14.56 -11.27 5.71
C GLU A 210 14.07 -10.82 4.34
N ARG A 211 13.55 -11.74 3.51
CA ARG A 211 13.02 -11.38 2.19
C ARG A 211 11.90 -10.34 2.30
N TYR A 212 11.00 -10.52 3.27
CA TYR A 212 9.94 -9.55 3.49
C TYR A 212 10.50 -8.19 3.94
N ALA A 213 11.48 -8.18 4.85
CA ALA A 213 12.15 -6.95 5.30
C ALA A 213 12.84 -6.23 4.13
N VAL A 214 13.55 -6.95 3.26
CA VAL A 214 14.18 -6.40 2.06
C VAL A 214 13.13 -5.83 1.10
N THR A 215 12.02 -6.52 0.86
CA THR A 215 10.97 -5.97 -0.01
C THR A 215 10.37 -4.68 0.55
N LYS A 216 10.21 -4.57 1.87
CA LYS A 216 9.69 -3.36 2.51
C LYS A 216 10.71 -2.20 2.54
N LEU A 217 12.01 -2.49 2.54
CA LEU A 217 13.06 -1.50 2.30
C LEU A 217 13.03 -0.99 0.85
N LEU A 218 12.86 -1.90 -0.11
CA LEU A 218 12.74 -1.53 -1.52
C LEU A 218 11.48 -0.69 -1.80
N ASP A 219 10.37 -0.91 -1.08
CA ASP A 219 9.17 -0.06 -1.17
C ASP A 219 9.45 1.40 -0.77
N ILE A 220 10.33 1.63 0.21
CA ILE A 220 10.77 2.99 0.59
C ILE A 220 11.60 3.62 -0.54
N TYR A 221 12.58 2.88 -1.10
CA TYR A 221 13.40 3.39 -2.21
C TYR A 221 12.56 3.69 -3.45
N ILE A 222 11.60 2.81 -3.79
CA ILE A 222 10.65 3.04 -4.89
C ILE A 222 9.84 4.31 -4.65
N THR A 223 9.37 4.54 -3.43
CA THR A 223 8.64 5.76 -3.06
C THR A 223 9.48 7.00 -3.32
N GLN A 224 10.75 6.99 -2.89
CA GLN A 224 11.68 8.10 -3.08
C GLN A 224 11.96 8.36 -4.57
N GLU A 225 12.18 7.30 -5.36
CA GLU A 225 12.45 7.44 -6.79
C GLU A 225 11.21 7.89 -7.57
N ILE A 226 10.01 7.39 -7.25
CA ILE A 226 8.77 7.85 -7.89
C ILE A 226 8.47 9.31 -7.51
N ALA A 227 8.74 9.72 -6.27
CA ALA A 227 8.58 11.11 -5.85
C ALA A 227 9.41 12.07 -6.72
N LYS A 228 10.64 11.73 -7.08
CA LYS A 228 11.50 12.55 -7.97
C LYS A 228 10.91 12.72 -9.38
N LEU A 229 10.02 11.84 -9.83
CA LEU A 229 9.37 11.92 -11.14
C LEU A 229 8.16 12.89 -11.15
N VAL A 230 7.70 13.32 -9.97
CA VAL A 230 6.56 14.22 -9.86
C VAL A 230 7.00 15.66 -10.19
N PRO A 231 6.36 16.30 -11.18
CA PRO A 231 6.64 17.71 -11.47
C PRO A 231 6.17 18.61 -10.33
N LEU A 232 6.90 19.69 -10.11
CA LEU A 232 6.50 20.74 -9.18
C LEU A 232 5.50 21.69 -9.85
N SER A 233 4.65 22.31 -9.04
CA SER A 233 3.81 23.45 -9.41
C SER A 233 4.62 24.76 -9.39
N GLU A 234 4.00 25.89 -9.77
CA GLU A 234 4.68 27.20 -9.84
C GLU A 234 5.16 27.70 -8.46
N ASP A 235 4.50 27.27 -7.38
CA ASP A 235 4.87 27.56 -5.99
C ASP A 235 5.96 26.61 -5.43
N GLY A 236 6.50 25.73 -6.27
CA GLY A 236 7.57 24.79 -5.89
C GLY A 236 7.09 23.52 -5.17
N GLU A 237 5.80 23.32 -5.08
CA GLU A 237 5.20 22.17 -4.39
C GLU A 237 4.96 20.97 -5.35
N PRO A 238 5.05 19.70 -4.88
CA PRO A 238 4.76 18.55 -5.72
C PRO A 238 3.29 18.56 -6.14
N ARG A 239 3.03 18.27 -7.42
CA ARG A 239 1.66 18.18 -7.95
C ARG A 239 0.89 16.95 -7.47
N VAL A 240 1.60 15.91 -7.07
CA VAL A 240 1.08 14.68 -6.44
C VAL A 240 1.97 14.39 -5.25
N VAL A 241 1.40 14.12 -4.09
CA VAL A 241 2.16 13.66 -2.93
C VAL A 241 2.38 12.15 -3.06
N VAL A 242 3.63 11.72 -3.06
CA VAL A 242 4.03 10.30 -3.06
C VAL A 242 4.69 10.02 -1.73
N ASN A 243 4.13 9.12 -0.94
CA ASN A 243 4.68 8.76 0.36
C ASN A 243 4.58 7.25 0.62
N CYS A 244 5.27 6.75 1.61
CA CYS A 244 5.07 5.40 2.09
C CYS A 244 4.78 5.40 3.60
N VAL A 245 4.06 4.36 4.05
CA VAL A 245 3.52 4.33 5.39
C VAL A 245 3.71 2.96 6.05
N ALA A 246 4.08 2.97 7.35
CA ALA A 246 4.09 1.78 8.19
C ALA A 246 2.92 1.84 9.18
N PRO A 247 1.99 0.86 9.16
CA PRO A 247 0.82 0.84 10.06
C PRO A 247 1.18 0.37 11.48
N GLY A 248 2.45 0.03 11.71
CA GLY A 248 2.89 -0.68 12.89
C GLY A 248 2.56 -2.18 12.85
N PHE A 249 2.77 -2.88 13.97
CA PHE A 249 2.48 -4.30 14.08
C PHE A 249 0.97 -4.51 14.29
N CYS A 250 0.28 -5.02 13.26
CA CYS A 250 -1.18 -5.17 13.27
C CYS A 250 -1.61 -6.64 13.32
N LYS A 251 -2.78 -6.90 13.92
CA LYS A 251 -3.46 -8.21 13.94
C LYS A 251 -4.05 -8.53 12.56
N SER A 252 -3.19 -8.58 11.53
CA SER A 252 -3.59 -8.89 10.17
C SER A 252 -3.38 -10.38 9.84
N ASN A 253 -4.05 -10.85 8.79
CA ASN A 253 -3.90 -12.21 8.28
C ASN A 253 -2.64 -12.38 7.39
N LEU A 254 -1.74 -11.40 7.35
CA LEU A 254 -0.56 -11.42 6.50
C LEU A 254 0.33 -12.65 6.78
N LEU A 255 0.67 -12.86 8.05
CA LEU A 255 1.48 -14.00 8.50
C LEU A 255 0.65 -15.26 8.69
N SER A 256 -0.62 -15.17 9.09
CA SER A 256 -1.45 -16.34 9.37
C SER A 256 -1.80 -17.18 8.14
N ARG A 257 -1.64 -16.64 6.94
CA ARG A 257 -1.82 -17.34 5.65
C ARG A 257 -0.63 -18.20 5.26
N GLU A 258 0.52 -18.02 5.91
CA GLU A 258 1.74 -18.77 5.63
C GLU A 258 1.85 -19.96 6.60
N GLU A 259 2.28 -21.12 6.06
CA GLU A 259 2.60 -22.29 6.86
C GLU A 259 3.93 -22.08 7.59
N GLY A 260 4.06 -22.60 8.80
CA GLY A 260 5.33 -22.56 9.56
C GLY A 260 5.57 -21.28 10.39
N VAL A 261 4.61 -20.37 10.50
CA VAL A 261 4.74 -19.21 11.40
C VAL A 261 4.81 -19.67 12.85
N PRO A 262 5.89 -19.31 13.60
CA PRO A 262 6.04 -19.72 14.99
C PRO A 262 4.87 -19.25 15.86
N VAL A 263 4.42 -20.12 16.76
CA VAL A 263 3.32 -19.84 17.69
C VAL A 263 3.60 -18.56 18.52
N VAL A 264 4.87 -18.36 18.90
CA VAL A 264 5.31 -17.17 19.65
C VAL A 264 5.01 -15.87 18.87
N VAL A 265 5.20 -15.85 17.55
CA VAL A 265 4.89 -14.69 16.71
C VAL A 265 3.38 -14.43 16.70
N LYS A 266 2.56 -15.45 16.61
CA LYS A 266 1.10 -15.34 16.67
C LYS A 266 0.63 -14.84 18.05
N MET A 267 1.24 -15.36 19.13
CA MET A 267 0.94 -14.88 20.49
C MET A 267 1.34 -13.42 20.68
N LEU A 268 2.52 -13.00 20.21
CA LEU A 268 2.98 -11.64 20.28
C LEU A 268 2.04 -10.71 19.47
N GLN A 269 1.66 -11.13 18.26
CA GLN A 269 0.68 -10.39 17.44
C GLN A 269 -0.66 -10.21 18.17
N TRP A 270 -1.14 -11.26 18.84
CA TRP A 270 -2.36 -11.18 19.63
C TRP A 270 -2.23 -10.22 20.82
N ALA A 271 -1.10 -10.25 21.53
CA ALA A 271 -0.90 -9.50 22.77
C ALA A 271 -0.67 -7.99 22.53
N VAL A 272 0.21 -7.64 21.58
CA VAL A 272 0.66 -6.25 21.38
C VAL A 272 0.26 -5.65 20.04
N GLY A 273 -0.27 -6.45 19.10
CA GLY A 273 -0.65 -5.96 17.78
C GLY A 273 -1.85 -5.00 17.84
N ARG A 274 -1.78 -3.90 17.11
CA ARG A 274 -2.93 -3.00 16.87
C ARG A 274 -4.05 -3.77 16.15
N SER A 275 -5.30 -3.41 16.40
CA SER A 275 -6.40 -3.90 15.56
C SER A 275 -6.23 -3.42 14.12
N VAL A 276 -6.79 -4.15 13.15
CA VAL A 276 -6.77 -3.70 11.74
C VAL A 276 -7.49 -2.38 11.56
N VAL A 277 -8.54 -2.14 12.33
CA VAL A 277 -9.28 -0.86 12.34
C VAL A 277 -8.38 0.30 12.78
N GLU A 278 -7.59 0.11 13.84
CA GLU A 278 -6.68 1.14 14.33
C GLU A 278 -5.51 1.35 13.37
N GLY A 279 -4.84 0.26 12.95
CA GLY A 279 -3.68 0.35 12.04
C GLY A 279 -4.03 0.95 10.67
N SER A 280 -5.23 0.70 10.15
CA SER A 280 -5.68 1.22 8.85
C SER A 280 -5.89 2.75 8.83
N LYS A 281 -6.08 3.38 10.01
CA LYS A 281 -6.12 4.85 10.10
C LYS A 281 -4.84 5.48 9.55
N THR A 282 -3.68 4.83 9.72
CA THR A 282 -2.40 5.33 9.18
C THR A 282 -2.41 5.40 7.66
N LEU A 283 -3.07 4.44 6.99
CA LEU A 283 -3.15 4.40 5.53
C LEU A 283 -3.99 5.57 4.99
N ILE A 284 -5.16 5.79 5.58
CA ILE A 284 -6.04 6.86 5.12
C ILE A 284 -5.53 8.25 5.56
N TYR A 285 -4.84 8.33 6.71
CA TYR A 285 -4.19 9.54 7.17
C TYR A 285 -3.09 9.99 6.19
N ALA A 286 -2.28 9.05 5.68
CA ALA A 286 -1.21 9.34 4.71
C ALA A 286 -1.74 9.94 3.40
N VAL A 287 -2.96 9.60 2.99
CA VAL A 287 -3.64 10.20 1.81
C VAL A 287 -4.09 11.65 2.08
N GLY A 288 -4.17 12.07 3.33
CA GLY A 288 -4.54 13.43 3.73
C GLY A 288 -3.36 14.30 4.17
N MET A 289 -2.13 13.79 4.15
CA MET A 289 -0.93 14.54 4.58
C MET A 289 -0.55 15.61 3.55
N GLY A 290 0.19 16.61 3.98
CA GLY A 290 0.72 17.65 3.10
C GLY A 290 1.99 17.24 2.35
N SER A 291 2.54 18.21 1.63
CA SER A 291 3.76 18.04 0.81
C SER A 291 5.00 17.68 1.63
N GLU A 292 5.00 17.93 2.93
CA GLU A 292 6.07 17.53 3.85
C GLU A 292 6.27 16.01 3.91
N SER A 293 5.29 15.22 3.48
CA SER A 293 5.39 13.77 3.42
C SER A 293 5.88 13.24 2.07
N HIS A 294 6.10 14.12 1.07
CA HIS A 294 6.50 13.73 -0.27
C HIS A 294 7.90 13.09 -0.30
N GLY A 295 8.00 11.89 -0.84
CA GLY A 295 9.24 11.09 -0.85
C GLY A 295 9.63 10.51 0.50
N CYS A 296 8.80 10.70 1.53
CA CYS A 296 9.13 10.33 2.90
C CYS A 296 8.42 9.04 3.35
N TRP A 297 9.00 8.44 4.39
CA TRP A 297 8.39 7.36 5.13
C TRP A 297 7.63 7.92 6.35
N VAL A 298 6.43 7.39 6.59
CA VAL A 298 5.55 7.79 7.68
C VAL A 298 5.36 6.64 8.66
N GLU A 299 5.68 6.88 9.92
CA GLU A 299 5.47 5.95 11.04
C GLU A 299 4.67 6.65 12.13
N ASP A 300 3.62 6.00 12.64
CA ASP A 300 2.76 6.58 13.68
C ASP A 300 2.21 7.98 13.31
N GLN A 301 1.91 8.19 12.02
CA GLN A 301 1.43 9.47 11.46
C GLN A 301 2.43 10.63 11.56
N VAL A 302 3.72 10.31 11.74
CA VAL A 302 4.82 11.27 11.76
C VAL A 302 5.76 10.97 10.59
N VAL A 303 6.14 12.02 9.86
CA VAL A 303 7.14 11.93 8.80
C VAL A 303 8.49 11.53 9.39
N ARG A 304 9.16 10.59 8.75
CA ARG A 304 10.53 10.15 9.09
C ARG A 304 11.42 10.36 7.86
N GLU A 305 12.63 10.77 8.11
CA GLU A 305 13.69 10.92 7.10
C GLU A 305 14.36 9.58 6.79
#